data_bbb9c699e731799b9b8b1d8f4e36e623
#
_entry.id   bbb9c699e731799b9b8b1d8f4e36e623
#
_cell.length_a   1.000
_cell.length_b   1.000
_cell.length_c   1.000
_cell.angle_alpha   90.00
_cell.angle_beta   90.00
_cell.angle_gamma   90.00
#
_symmetry.space_group_name_H-M   'P 1'
#
loop_
_entity.id
_entity.type
_entity.pdbx_description
1 polymer ?
#
loop_
_entity_poly.entity_id
_entity_poly.type
_entity_poly.pdbx_seq_one_letter_code
_entity_poly.pdbx_strand_id
1 'polypeptide(L)'
;GIFEISASAGIREIDHVRHALALGKDTYNDGRLSHEIVEEMCEVLNKFREVMKTYRVSDYRAFASRALREARNSQMVLDRILVRTGLRVRTMNNSELRFKSYKAVAAREEEFQRTVKNGVALMDVGFGSTQISLFDEEVLVSTQNLLLGVLRLSEMSAHWRVDYRKIPAIIDELVENELYTFRKIFLKEHQIETLIATGETMNYMISRGMHEKGGARFTAKEFGVFCEKLIGMSSE
;
A
#
# COMPACT_ATOMS: atom_id res chain seq x y z
N GLY A 1 5.92 12.78 -4.54
CA GLY A 1 7.34 13.16 -4.50
C GLY A 1 7.74 13.99 -5.70
N ILE A 2 8.73 14.84 -5.52
CA ILE A 2 9.38 15.61 -6.57
C ILE A 2 10.78 15.06 -6.73
N PHE A 3 11.14 14.72 -7.97
CA PHE A 3 12.39 14.02 -8.25
C PHE A 3 13.20 14.81 -9.26
N GLU A 4 14.51 14.87 -9.03
CA GLU A 4 15.49 15.27 -10.03
C GLU A 4 16.00 14.00 -10.73
N ILE A 5 16.00 14.03 -12.05
CA ILE A 5 16.48 12.91 -12.87
C ILE A 5 17.63 13.42 -13.73
N SER A 6 18.81 12.86 -13.55
CA SER A 6 19.99 13.20 -14.33
C SER A 6 20.80 11.96 -14.72
N ALA A 7 21.54 12.05 -15.83
CA ALA A 7 22.37 10.95 -16.27
C ALA A 7 23.52 10.62 -15.29
N SER A 8 24.00 11.60 -14.54
CA SER A 8 25.14 11.47 -13.61
C SER A 8 24.73 11.04 -12.20
N ALA A 9 23.56 11.51 -11.70
CA ALA A 9 23.12 11.28 -10.33
C ALA A 9 21.94 10.30 -10.24
N GLY A 10 21.43 9.79 -11.38
CA GLY A 10 20.27 8.91 -11.40
C GLY A 10 18.98 9.64 -11.02
N ILE A 11 18.19 9.02 -10.13
CA ILE A 11 16.93 9.56 -9.61
C ILE A 11 17.14 9.96 -8.15
N ARG A 12 16.93 11.24 -7.85
CA ARG A 12 17.02 11.79 -6.51
C ARG A 12 15.70 12.46 -6.12
N GLU A 13 15.11 12.04 -5.01
CA GLU A 13 13.96 12.73 -4.43
C GLU A 13 14.43 14.05 -3.80
N ILE A 14 13.82 15.17 -4.21
CA ILE A 14 14.12 16.50 -3.70
C ILE A 14 13.07 16.97 -2.68
N ASP A 15 11.82 16.55 -2.84
CA ASP A 15 10.75 16.92 -1.92
C ASP A 15 9.64 15.87 -1.91
N HIS A 16 8.93 15.79 -0.79
CA HIS A 16 7.79 14.90 -0.62
C HIS A 16 6.66 15.59 0.13
N VAL A 17 5.59 15.89 -0.58
CA VAL A 17 4.40 16.54 -0.02
C VAL A 17 3.28 15.52 0.14
N ARG A 18 2.69 15.47 1.33
CA ARG A 18 1.56 14.58 1.66
C ARG A 18 0.35 15.37 2.14
N HIS A 19 -0.81 14.90 1.78
CA HIS A 19 -2.08 15.37 2.32
C HIS A 19 -3.01 14.16 2.53
N ALA A 20 -3.56 14.04 3.72
CA ALA A 20 -4.47 12.95 4.05
C ALA A 20 -5.88 13.27 3.55
N LEU A 21 -6.48 12.35 2.78
CA LEU A 21 -7.85 12.40 2.32
C LEU A 21 -8.54 11.06 2.63
N ALA A 22 -9.73 11.10 3.19
CA ALA A 22 -10.46 9.91 3.61
C ALA A 22 -11.23 9.20 2.47
N LEU A 23 -10.63 9.10 1.27
CA LEU A 23 -11.26 8.50 0.09
C LEU A 23 -11.76 7.07 0.34
N GLY A 24 -11.01 6.29 1.11
CA GLY A 24 -11.37 4.91 1.44
C GLY A 24 -12.65 4.81 2.26
N LYS A 25 -12.90 5.75 3.15
CA LYS A 25 -14.13 5.80 3.95
C LYS A 25 -15.36 5.79 3.04
N ASP A 26 -15.45 6.75 2.14
CA ASP A 26 -16.58 6.88 1.20
C ASP A 26 -16.71 5.64 0.32
N THR A 27 -15.60 5.20 -0.29
CA THR A 27 -15.62 4.09 -1.25
C THR A 27 -16.01 2.77 -0.58
N TYR A 28 -15.50 2.48 0.62
CA TYR A 28 -15.74 1.18 1.26
C TYR A 28 -17.08 1.12 1.99
N ASN A 29 -17.62 2.27 2.42
CA ASN A 29 -18.93 2.34 3.05
C ASN A 29 -20.06 2.52 2.03
N ASP A 30 -19.93 3.52 1.16
CA ASP A 30 -21.02 3.96 0.27
C ASP A 30 -20.82 3.48 -1.17
N GLY A 31 -19.64 2.95 -1.49
CA GLY A 31 -19.25 2.51 -2.83
C GLY A 31 -19.07 3.66 -3.82
N ARG A 32 -19.04 4.91 -3.36
CA ARG A 32 -18.90 6.11 -4.20
C ARG A 32 -18.25 7.23 -3.40
N LEU A 33 -17.52 8.11 -4.06
CA LEU A 33 -16.96 9.31 -3.45
C LEU A 33 -18.02 10.42 -3.38
N SER A 34 -18.13 11.07 -2.22
CA SER A 34 -19.03 12.21 -2.00
C SER A 34 -18.54 13.45 -2.77
N HIS A 35 -19.45 14.41 -2.96
CA HIS A 35 -19.11 15.64 -3.63
C HIS A 35 -18.06 16.42 -2.85
N GLU A 36 -18.20 16.45 -1.55
CA GLU A 36 -17.34 17.16 -0.60
C GLU A 36 -15.90 16.65 -0.71
N ILE A 37 -15.69 15.34 -0.66
CA ILE A 37 -14.34 14.74 -0.74
C ILE A 37 -13.73 14.95 -2.12
N VAL A 38 -14.52 14.99 -3.19
CA VAL A 38 -14.05 15.27 -4.55
C VAL A 38 -13.58 16.72 -4.70
N GLU A 39 -14.31 17.67 -4.15
CA GLU A 39 -13.90 19.09 -4.18
C GLU A 39 -12.65 19.31 -3.33
N GLU A 40 -12.58 18.75 -2.11
CA GLU A 40 -11.37 18.79 -1.28
C GLU A 40 -10.16 18.20 -2.00
N MET A 41 -10.33 17.07 -2.68
CA MET A 41 -9.28 16.46 -3.50
C MET A 41 -8.82 17.40 -4.63
N CYS A 42 -9.74 18.08 -5.30
CA CYS A 42 -9.39 19.04 -6.35
C CYS A 42 -8.60 20.24 -5.78
N GLU A 43 -8.95 20.72 -4.59
CA GLU A 43 -8.20 21.78 -3.91
C GLU A 43 -6.77 21.33 -3.57
N VAL A 44 -6.61 20.13 -3.02
CA VAL A 44 -5.30 19.55 -2.70
C VAL A 44 -4.45 19.38 -3.96
N LEU A 45 -5.04 18.87 -5.04
CA LEU A 45 -4.35 18.71 -6.32
C LEU A 45 -3.94 20.07 -6.93
N ASN A 46 -4.72 21.11 -6.76
CA ASN A 46 -4.32 22.46 -7.16
C ASN A 46 -3.13 22.97 -6.34
N LYS A 47 -3.10 22.70 -5.02
CA LYS A 47 -1.93 23.03 -4.19
C LYS A 47 -0.69 22.26 -4.68
N PHE A 48 -0.81 20.98 -5.01
CA PHE A 48 0.31 20.22 -5.58
C PHE A 48 0.78 20.78 -6.92
N ARG A 49 -0.14 21.28 -7.76
CA ARG A 49 0.20 21.95 -9.01
C ARG A 49 1.03 23.22 -8.77
N GLU A 50 0.71 24.01 -7.76
CA GLU A 50 1.51 25.20 -7.42
C GLU A 50 2.91 24.80 -6.91
N VAL A 51 3.01 23.74 -6.10
CA VAL A 51 4.31 23.19 -5.71
C VAL A 51 5.11 22.74 -6.94
N MET A 52 4.50 22.02 -7.88
CA MET A 52 5.18 21.62 -9.13
C MET A 52 5.71 22.83 -9.93
N LYS A 53 4.97 23.94 -9.96
CA LYS A 53 5.43 25.18 -10.61
C LYS A 53 6.64 25.78 -9.89
N THR A 54 6.62 25.81 -8.56
CA THR A 54 7.73 26.32 -7.74
C THR A 54 9.02 25.56 -8.04
N TYR A 55 8.94 24.24 -8.17
CA TYR A 55 10.08 23.39 -8.52
C TYR A 55 10.37 23.31 -10.03
N ARG A 56 9.61 24.04 -10.86
CA ARG A 56 9.72 24.02 -12.34
C ARG A 56 9.69 22.59 -12.92
N VAL A 57 8.75 21.78 -12.39
CA VAL A 57 8.59 20.39 -12.84
C VAL A 57 8.24 20.37 -14.33
N SER A 58 9.04 19.67 -15.13
CA SER A 58 8.89 19.58 -16.60
C SER A 58 7.91 18.48 -17.03
N ASP A 59 7.77 17.42 -16.25
CA ASP A 59 6.84 16.32 -16.51
C ASP A 59 6.25 15.80 -15.21
N TYR A 60 5.04 15.27 -15.26
CA TYR A 60 4.41 14.65 -14.11
C TYR A 60 3.68 13.36 -14.46
N ARG A 61 3.50 12.51 -13.48
CA ARG A 61 2.63 11.33 -13.59
C ARG A 61 1.76 11.23 -12.35
N ALA A 62 0.44 11.26 -12.56
CA ALA A 62 -0.54 11.13 -11.50
C ALA A 62 -1.28 9.79 -11.62
N PHE A 63 -1.28 9.03 -10.54
CA PHE A 63 -1.93 7.72 -10.48
C PHE A 63 -2.89 7.67 -9.31
N ALA A 64 -4.04 7.06 -9.54
CA ALA A 64 -4.99 6.72 -8.51
C ALA A 64 -4.97 5.22 -8.25
N SER A 65 -4.99 4.88 -6.97
CA SER A 65 -5.02 3.51 -6.48
C SER A 65 -6.47 3.01 -6.27
N ARG A 66 -6.60 2.01 -5.43
CA ARG A 66 -7.82 1.25 -5.23
C ARG A 66 -9.06 2.08 -4.87
N ALA A 67 -8.98 2.99 -3.89
CA ALA A 67 -10.15 3.72 -3.41
C ALA A 67 -10.87 4.48 -4.54
N LEU A 68 -10.13 5.24 -5.36
CA LEU A 68 -10.73 5.92 -6.50
C LEU A 68 -11.17 4.93 -7.60
N ARG A 69 -10.40 3.88 -7.85
CA ARG A 69 -10.71 2.91 -8.90
C ARG A 69 -11.99 2.11 -8.61
N GLU A 70 -12.24 1.73 -7.35
CA GLU A 70 -13.38 0.91 -6.94
C GLU A 70 -14.66 1.75 -6.72
N ALA A 71 -14.54 3.06 -6.65
CA ALA A 71 -15.70 3.94 -6.55
C ALA A 71 -16.57 3.86 -7.81
N ARG A 72 -17.87 3.67 -7.64
CA ARG A 72 -18.87 3.58 -8.75
C ARG A 72 -18.89 4.84 -9.62
N ASN A 73 -18.52 5.97 -9.07
CA ASN A 73 -18.44 7.26 -9.78
C ASN A 73 -17.00 7.64 -10.18
N SER A 74 -16.09 6.68 -10.25
CA SER A 74 -14.67 6.89 -10.55
C SER A 74 -14.43 7.75 -11.80
N GLN A 75 -15.11 7.44 -12.92
CA GLN A 75 -14.92 8.18 -14.16
C GLN A 75 -15.34 9.66 -14.02
N MET A 76 -16.50 9.91 -13.42
CA MET A 76 -16.97 11.27 -13.17
C MET A 76 -15.98 12.06 -12.31
N VAL A 77 -15.38 11.41 -11.32
CA VAL A 77 -14.37 12.03 -10.43
C VAL A 77 -13.09 12.35 -11.22
N LEU A 78 -12.62 11.45 -12.06
CA LEU A 78 -11.44 11.71 -12.92
C LEU A 78 -11.67 12.88 -13.88
N ASP A 79 -12.86 12.95 -14.49
CA ASP A 79 -13.24 14.06 -15.37
C ASP A 79 -13.32 15.38 -14.59
N ARG A 80 -13.87 15.36 -13.37
CA ARG A 80 -13.93 16.51 -12.48
C ARG A 80 -12.53 17.00 -12.11
N ILE A 81 -11.62 16.10 -11.74
CA ILE A 81 -10.22 16.43 -11.47
C ILE A 81 -9.60 17.11 -12.69
N LEU A 82 -9.75 16.54 -13.88
CA LEU A 82 -9.17 17.11 -15.10
C LEU A 82 -9.69 18.53 -15.36
N VAL A 83 -11.00 18.73 -15.27
CA VAL A 83 -11.62 20.04 -15.50
C VAL A 83 -11.20 21.07 -14.46
N ARG A 84 -11.15 20.69 -13.18
CA ARG A 84 -10.88 21.62 -12.07
C ARG A 84 -9.39 21.93 -11.88
N THR A 85 -8.52 21.00 -12.23
CA THR A 85 -7.08 21.11 -11.92
C THR A 85 -6.18 21.09 -13.14
N GLY A 86 -6.68 20.67 -14.29
CA GLY A 86 -5.88 20.42 -15.49
C GLY A 86 -4.99 19.18 -15.38
N LEU A 87 -5.02 18.46 -14.26
CA LEU A 87 -4.20 17.28 -14.06
C LEU A 87 -4.90 16.03 -14.59
N ARG A 88 -4.19 15.27 -15.41
CA ARG A 88 -4.65 13.98 -15.91
C ARG A 88 -4.22 12.87 -14.96
N VAL A 89 -5.17 12.31 -14.26
CA VAL A 89 -4.97 11.17 -13.34
C VAL A 89 -5.38 9.88 -14.04
N ARG A 90 -4.54 8.85 -13.95
CA ARG A 90 -4.81 7.51 -14.47
C ARG A 90 -5.03 6.52 -13.33
N THR A 91 -6.05 5.72 -13.39
CA THR A 91 -6.22 4.58 -12.48
C THR A 91 -5.26 3.46 -12.86
N MET A 92 -4.67 2.82 -11.86
CA MET A 92 -3.86 1.62 -12.06
C MET A 92 -4.64 0.38 -11.67
N ASN A 93 -4.60 -0.66 -12.50
CA ASN A 93 -5.11 -1.97 -12.11
C ASN A 93 -4.13 -2.69 -11.16
N ASN A 94 -4.59 -3.80 -10.56
CA ASN A 94 -3.78 -4.54 -9.59
C ASN A 94 -2.48 -5.09 -10.21
N SER A 95 -2.50 -5.51 -11.48
CA SER A 95 -1.32 -6.04 -12.16
C SER A 95 -0.29 -4.95 -12.46
N GLU A 96 -0.74 -3.76 -12.86
CA GLU A 96 0.15 -2.60 -13.06
C GLU A 96 0.78 -2.15 -11.74
N LEU A 97 -0.01 -2.12 -10.65
CA LEU A 97 0.50 -1.76 -9.33
C LEU A 97 1.55 -2.77 -8.87
N ARG A 98 1.26 -4.07 -9.00
CA ARG A 98 2.19 -5.17 -8.73
C ARG A 98 3.52 -5.02 -9.46
N PHE A 99 3.45 -4.82 -10.77
CA PHE A 99 4.63 -4.67 -11.59
C PHE A 99 5.49 -3.47 -11.16
N LYS A 100 4.86 -2.37 -10.74
CA LYS A 100 5.57 -1.19 -10.23
C LYS A 100 6.21 -1.47 -8.86
N SER A 101 5.51 -2.12 -7.94
CA SER A 101 6.05 -2.52 -6.63
C SER A 101 7.24 -3.46 -6.82
N TYR A 102 7.10 -4.48 -7.67
CA TYR A 102 8.20 -5.39 -8.01
C TYR A 102 9.42 -4.63 -8.58
N LYS A 103 9.20 -3.77 -9.57
CA LYS A 103 10.31 -2.96 -10.14
C LYS A 103 10.97 -2.05 -9.11
N ALA A 104 10.21 -1.48 -8.19
CA ALA A 104 10.75 -0.61 -7.15
C ALA A 104 11.67 -1.37 -6.19
N VAL A 105 11.29 -2.61 -5.82
CA VAL A 105 12.11 -3.49 -4.99
C VAL A 105 13.33 -3.98 -5.77
N ALA A 106 13.12 -4.49 -6.99
CA ALA A 106 14.20 -5.01 -7.84
C ALA A 106 15.25 -3.94 -8.22
N ALA A 107 14.84 -2.67 -8.36
CA ALA A 107 15.75 -1.58 -8.71
C ALA A 107 16.67 -1.14 -7.55
N ARG A 108 16.35 -1.53 -6.32
CA ARG A 108 17.13 -1.14 -5.13
C ARG A 108 18.18 -2.17 -4.71
N GLU A 109 18.23 -3.37 -5.32
CA GLU A 109 18.93 -4.46 -4.67
C GLU A 109 19.68 -5.40 -5.60
N GLU A 110 20.99 -5.32 -5.57
CA GLU A 110 21.85 -6.49 -5.79
C GLU A 110 21.49 -7.61 -4.77
N GLU A 111 21.04 -7.25 -3.58
CA GLU A 111 20.60 -8.15 -2.52
C GLU A 111 19.26 -8.85 -2.85
N PHE A 112 18.32 -8.17 -3.48
CA PHE A 112 17.07 -8.79 -3.94
C PHE A 112 17.33 -9.94 -4.92
N GLN A 113 18.25 -9.74 -5.86
CA GLN A 113 18.65 -10.78 -6.83
C GLN A 113 19.24 -12.02 -6.17
N ARG A 114 19.99 -11.84 -5.07
CA ARG A 114 20.52 -12.96 -4.29
C ARG A 114 19.44 -13.67 -3.47
N THR A 115 18.50 -12.89 -2.94
CA THR A 115 17.43 -13.38 -2.06
C THR A 115 16.36 -14.13 -2.84
N VAL A 116 16.04 -13.71 -4.06
CA VAL A 116 15.01 -14.35 -4.93
C VAL A 116 15.35 -15.80 -5.31
N LYS A 117 16.63 -16.20 -5.21
CA LYS A 117 17.04 -17.59 -5.48
C LYS A 117 16.52 -18.60 -4.48
N ASN A 118 16.24 -18.18 -3.24
CA ASN A 118 15.97 -19.07 -2.12
C ASN A 118 14.52 -19.00 -1.61
N GLY A 119 13.56 -18.68 -2.47
CA GLY A 119 12.16 -18.54 -2.08
C GLY A 119 11.86 -17.26 -1.30
N VAL A 120 11.22 -16.30 -1.97
CA VAL A 120 10.86 -14.98 -1.40
C VAL A 120 9.37 -14.72 -1.53
N ALA A 121 8.76 -14.26 -0.45
CA ALA A 121 7.46 -13.60 -0.50
C ALA A 121 7.63 -12.08 -0.41
N LEU A 122 7.10 -11.37 -1.40
CA LEU A 122 6.94 -9.91 -1.36
C LEU A 122 5.51 -9.60 -0.95
N MET A 123 5.34 -8.95 0.21
CA MET A 123 4.05 -8.58 0.77
C MET A 123 3.91 -7.06 0.81
N ASP A 124 2.89 -6.53 0.16
CA ASP A 124 2.54 -5.12 0.20
C ASP A 124 1.24 -4.92 0.99
N VAL A 125 1.36 -4.38 2.21
CA VAL A 125 0.24 -4.15 3.14
C VAL A 125 -0.32 -2.76 2.90
N GLY A 126 -1.35 -2.70 2.06
CA GLY A 126 -2.02 -1.46 1.71
C GLY A 126 -3.25 -1.16 2.59
N PHE A 127 -3.84 0.01 2.38
CA PHE A 127 -5.06 0.42 3.09
C PHE A 127 -6.30 -0.39 2.70
N GLY A 128 -6.42 -0.81 1.44
CA GLY A 128 -7.60 -1.52 0.92
C GLY A 128 -7.39 -3.01 0.69
N SER A 129 -6.17 -3.50 0.67
CA SER A 129 -5.82 -4.91 0.46
C SER A 129 -4.36 -5.18 0.81
N THR A 130 -4.06 -6.44 1.06
CA THR A 130 -2.70 -6.97 1.14
C THR A 130 -2.41 -7.78 -0.12
N GLN A 131 -1.30 -7.49 -0.76
CA GLN A 131 -0.84 -8.23 -1.92
C GLN A 131 0.35 -9.09 -1.55
N ILE A 132 0.34 -10.35 -1.96
CA ILE A 132 1.44 -11.28 -1.74
C ILE A 132 1.89 -11.82 -3.09
N SER A 133 3.18 -11.70 -3.38
CA SER A 133 3.83 -12.25 -4.57
C SER A 133 4.91 -13.22 -4.14
N LEU A 134 4.88 -14.44 -4.67
CA LEU A 134 5.84 -15.48 -4.37
C LEU A 134 6.84 -15.61 -5.51
N PHE A 135 8.09 -15.62 -5.16
CA PHE A 135 9.21 -15.88 -6.07
C PHE A 135 9.95 -17.13 -5.61
N ASP A 136 10.24 -18.00 -6.54
CA ASP A 136 11.04 -19.21 -6.34
C ASP A 136 11.94 -19.41 -7.56
N GLU A 137 13.20 -19.77 -7.37
CA GLU A 137 14.18 -19.89 -8.44
C GLU A 137 14.20 -18.71 -9.44
N GLU A 138 14.14 -17.48 -8.92
CA GLU A 138 14.09 -16.23 -9.70
C GLU A 138 12.79 -16.03 -10.53
N VAL A 139 11.82 -16.92 -10.43
CA VAL A 139 10.55 -16.87 -11.16
C VAL A 139 9.42 -16.39 -10.26
N LEU A 140 8.56 -15.52 -10.78
CA LEU A 140 7.29 -15.18 -10.13
C LEU A 140 6.33 -16.37 -10.24
N VAL A 141 6.17 -17.12 -9.17
CA VAL A 141 5.32 -18.32 -9.11
C VAL A 141 3.86 -17.97 -8.98
N SER A 142 3.55 -17.05 -8.08
CA SER A 142 2.18 -16.66 -7.79
C SER A 142 2.09 -15.21 -7.29
N THR A 143 0.93 -14.63 -7.49
CA THR A 143 0.64 -13.35 -6.89
C THR A 143 -0.85 -13.26 -6.59
N GLN A 144 -1.17 -12.96 -5.34
CA GLN A 144 -2.53 -12.89 -4.83
C GLN A 144 -2.81 -11.51 -4.23
N ASN A 145 -4.05 -11.10 -4.31
CA ASN A 145 -4.51 -9.88 -3.72
C ASN A 145 -5.64 -10.22 -2.74
N LEU A 146 -5.30 -10.20 -1.47
CA LEU A 146 -6.23 -10.45 -0.38
C LEU A 146 -6.93 -9.14 -0.01
N LEU A 147 -8.23 -9.19 0.26
CA LEU A 147 -9.01 -8.01 0.66
C LEU A 147 -8.80 -7.64 2.13
N LEU A 148 -7.57 -7.79 2.60
CA LEU A 148 -7.09 -7.56 3.96
C LEU A 148 -6.30 -6.26 4.03
N GLY A 149 -6.96 -5.13 3.79
CA GLY A 149 -6.36 -3.81 3.96
C GLY A 149 -6.78 -3.20 5.29
N VAL A 150 -5.87 -2.48 5.93
CA VAL A 150 -6.07 -1.94 7.28
C VAL A 150 -7.30 -1.03 7.37
N LEU A 151 -7.44 -0.10 6.43
CA LEU A 151 -8.60 0.79 6.41
C LEU A 151 -9.88 0.02 6.06
N ARG A 152 -9.82 -0.91 5.11
CA ARG A 152 -10.98 -1.75 4.77
C ARG A 152 -11.48 -2.53 5.98
N LEU A 153 -10.59 -3.19 6.71
CA LEU A 153 -10.96 -3.95 7.93
C LEU A 153 -11.52 -3.05 9.01
N SER A 154 -10.94 -1.86 9.21
CA SER A 154 -11.44 -0.86 10.15
C SER A 154 -12.85 -0.39 9.80
N GLU A 155 -13.11 -0.02 8.55
CA GLU A 155 -14.42 0.44 8.10
C GLU A 155 -15.46 -0.68 8.14
N MET A 156 -15.10 -1.91 7.75
CA MET A 156 -15.99 -3.07 7.88
C MET A 156 -16.37 -3.34 9.35
N SER A 157 -15.37 -3.32 10.25
CA SER A 157 -15.59 -3.60 11.66
C SER A 157 -16.46 -2.55 12.34
N ALA A 158 -16.42 -1.30 11.91
CA ALA A 158 -17.27 -0.23 12.43
C ALA A 158 -18.78 -0.46 12.20
N HIS A 159 -19.13 -1.28 11.20
CA HIS A 159 -20.52 -1.64 10.89
C HIS A 159 -20.98 -2.96 11.53
N TRP A 160 -20.08 -3.69 12.20
CA TRP A 160 -20.46 -4.92 12.88
C TRP A 160 -21.24 -4.62 14.16
N ARG A 161 -22.41 -5.22 14.28
CA ARG A 161 -23.25 -5.11 15.48
C ARG A 161 -22.81 -6.11 16.55
N VAL A 162 -21.54 -6.02 16.97
CA VAL A 162 -20.91 -6.89 17.95
C VAL A 162 -20.23 -6.07 19.05
N ASP A 163 -20.00 -6.69 20.21
CA ASP A 163 -19.19 -6.08 21.26
C ASP A 163 -17.78 -5.79 20.69
N TYR A 164 -17.31 -4.54 20.83
CA TYR A 164 -16.01 -4.09 20.32
C TYR A 164 -14.85 -4.98 20.80
N ARG A 165 -14.96 -5.59 21.98
CA ARG A 165 -13.97 -6.54 22.52
C ARG A 165 -13.82 -7.82 21.70
N LYS A 166 -14.79 -8.15 20.85
CA LYS A 166 -14.78 -9.32 19.97
C LYS A 166 -14.22 -9.00 18.58
N ILE A 167 -14.10 -7.71 18.21
CA ILE A 167 -13.64 -7.29 16.89
C ILE A 167 -12.26 -7.86 16.56
N PRO A 168 -11.24 -7.79 17.45
CA PRO A 168 -9.94 -8.38 17.15
C PRO A 168 -10.01 -9.86 16.80
N ALA A 169 -10.74 -10.65 17.56
CA ALA A 169 -10.87 -12.10 17.30
C ALA A 169 -11.58 -12.40 15.97
N ILE A 170 -12.56 -11.59 15.57
CA ILE A 170 -13.25 -11.74 14.29
C ILE A 170 -12.28 -11.37 13.13
N ILE A 171 -11.48 -10.32 13.30
CA ILE A 171 -10.45 -9.94 12.32
C ILE A 171 -9.41 -11.05 12.18
N ASP A 172 -8.94 -11.61 13.30
CA ASP A 172 -7.97 -12.70 13.31
C ASP A 172 -8.53 -13.93 12.57
N GLU A 173 -9.78 -14.31 12.81
CA GLU A 173 -10.43 -15.41 12.11
C GLU A 173 -10.53 -15.14 10.59
N LEU A 174 -10.89 -13.93 10.20
CA LEU A 174 -11.00 -13.53 8.80
C LEU A 174 -9.62 -13.57 8.12
N VAL A 175 -8.59 -13.08 8.78
CA VAL A 175 -7.20 -13.11 8.28
C VAL A 175 -6.70 -14.55 8.16
N GLU A 176 -6.93 -15.37 9.18
CA GLU A 176 -6.51 -16.78 9.17
C GLU A 176 -7.21 -17.58 8.06
N ASN A 177 -8.48 -17.36 7.80
CA ASN A 177 -9.22 -18.02 6.71
C ASN A 177 -8.65 -17.67 5.34
N GLU A 178 -8.36 -16.39 5.08
CA GLU A 178 -7.74 -15.93 3.83
C GLU A 178 -6.32 -16.51 3.68
N LEU A 179 -5.51 -16.48 4.75
CA LEU A 179 -4.17 -17.03 4.75
C LEU A 179 -4.14 -18.57 4.67
N TYR A 180 -5.11 -19.26 5.27
CA TYR A 180 -5.24 -20.71 5.14
C TYR A 180 -5.43 -21.10 3.67
N THR A 181 -6.35 -20.43 2.98
CA THR A 181 -6.60 -20.64 1.55
C THR A 181 -5.34 -20.38 0.72
N PHE A 182 -4.67 -19.25 1.01
CA PHE A 182 -3.42 -18.90 0.35
C PHE A 182 -2.31 -19.94 0.57
N ARG A 183 -2.08 -20.36 1.82
CA ARG A 183 -1.08 -21.40 2.17
C ARG A 183 -1.36 -22.71 1.46
N LYS A 184 -2.62 -23.16 1.47
CA LYS A 184 -3.01 -24.43 0.89
C LYS A 184 -2.85 -24.50 -0.63
N ILE A 185 -3.09 -23.39 -1.32
CA ILE A 185 -3.10 -23.34 -2.78
C ILE A 185 -1.72 -22.96 -3.33
N PHE A 186 -1.05 -21.99 -2.72
CA PHE A 186 0.11 -21.33 -3.32
C PHE A 186 1.43 -21.63 -2.60
N LEU A 187 1.42 -21.94 -1.31
CA LEU A 187 2.64 -22.26 -0.55
C LEU A 187 2.95 -23.75 -0.46
N LYS A 188 2.02 -24.62 -0.83
CA LYS A 188 2.13 -26.07 -0.58
C LYS A 188 3.42 -26.71 -1.07
N GLU A 189 3.98 -26.21 -2.18
CA GLU A 189 5.15 -26.79 -2.84
C GLU A 189 6.38 -25.86 -2.80
N HIS A 190 6.24 -24.69 -2.16
CA HIS A 190 7.29 -23.67 -2.12
C HIS A 190 7.76 -23.39 -0.70
N GLN A 191 9.07 -23.43 -0.50
CA GLN A 191 9.67 -23.00 0.75
C GLN A 191 10.06 -21.52 0.65
N ILE A 192 9.50 -20.70 1.53
CA ILE A 192 9.79 -19.27 1.58
C ILE A 192 10.70 -18.99 2.77
N GLU A 193 11.94 -18.63 2.48
CA GLU A 193 12.93 -18.29 3.50
C GLU A 193 12.89 -16.82 3.91
N THR A 194 12.45 -15.95 2.99
CA THR A 194 12.47 -14.50 3.22
C THR A 194 11.12 -13.87 2.88
N LEU A 195 10.62 -13.04 3.81
CA LEU A 195 9.47 -12.17 3.59
C LEU A 195 9.95 -10.73 3.50
N ILE A 196 9.68 -10.07 2.37
CA ILE A 196 9.90 -8.63 2.18
C ILE A 196 8.54 -7.96 2.31
N ALA A 197 8.36 -7.19 3.38
CA ALA A 197 7.13 -6.45 3.62
C ALA A 197 7.30 -4.96 3.26
N THR A 198 6.33 -4.42 2.54
CA THR A 198 6.30 -3.03 2.08
C THR A 198 4.94 -2.38 2.42
N GLY A 199 4.82 -1.09 2.22
CA GLY A 199 3.60 -0.33 2.40
C GLY A 199 3.63 0.62 3.58
N GLU A 200 2.74 1.60 3.56
CA GLU A 200 2.67 2.65 4.60
C GLU A 200 2.39 2.07 5.99
N THR A 201 1.60 1.00 6.09
CA THR A 201 1.32 0.30 7.35
C THR A 201 2.60 -0.25 7.96
N MET A 202 3.47 -0.88 7.15
CA MET A 202 4.74 -1.40 7.61
C MET A 202 5.68 -0.26 8.05
N ASN A 203 5.75 0.82 7.28
CA ASN A 203 6.51 2.00 7.65
C ASN A 203 6.03 2.60 8.99
N TYR A 204 4.71 2.67 9.19
CA TYR A 204 4.13 3.15 10.45
C TYR A 204 4.51 2.24 11.63
N MET A 205 4.37 0.93 11.49
CA MET A 205 4.74 -0.04 12.52
C MET A 205 6.21 0.11 12.90
N ILE A 206 7.10 0.17 11.93
CA ILE A 206 8.54 0.33 12.14
C ILE A 206 8.84 1.66 12.87
N SER A 207 8.20 2.76 12.46
CA SER A 207 8.41 4.08 13.07
C SER A 207 7.97 4.15 14.54
N ARG A 208 7.01 3.33 14.94
CA ARG A 208 6.52 3.25 16.33
C ARG A 208 7.38 2.38 17.23
N GLY A 209 8.03 1.37 16.70
CA GLY A 209 8.74 0.38 17.50
C GLY A 209 10.25 0.35 17.34
N MET A 210 10.79 0.99 16.29
CA MET A 210 12.22 0.95 15.97
C MET A 210 12.72 2.30 15.45
N HIS A 211 13.84 2.73 16.01
CA HIS A 211 14.49 4.01 15.64
C HIS A 211 15.52 3.88 14.51
N GLU A 212 15.53 2.81 13.74
CA GLU A 212 16.51 2.62 12.67
C GLU A 212 16.06 3.28 11.35
N LYS A 213 16.93 4.15 10.84
CA LYS A 213 16.77 4.78 9.52
C LYS A 213 17.13 3.76 8.44
N GLY A 214 16.21 3.48 7.52
CA GLY A 214 16.55 2.80 6.26
C GLY A 214 16.02 1.39 6.08
N GLY A 215 15.03 0.98 6.83
CA GLY A 215 14.45 -0.37 6.79
C GLY A 215 14.87 -1.22 7.98
N ALA A 216 14.06 -2.22 8.29
CA ALA A 216 14.32 -3.10 9.41
C ALA A 216 14.39 -4.55 8.93
N ARG A 217 15.35 -5.30 9.42
CA ARG A 217 15.47 -6.73 9.16
C ARG A 217 15.28 -7.46 10.48
N PHE A 218 14.41 -8.47 10.47
CA PHE A 218 14.08 -9.27 11.63
C PHE A 218 14.15 -10.75 11.29
N THR A 219 14.55 -11.55 12.27
CA THR A 219 14.16 -12.94 12.28
C THR A 219 12.66 -13.08 12.58
N ALA A 220 12.03 -14.18 12.23
CA ALA A 220 10.62 -14.43 12.56
C ALA A 220 10.33 -14.28 14.07
N LYS A 221 11.27 -14.70 14.92
CA LYS A 221 11.18 -14.58 16.38
C LYS A 221 11.20 -13.12 16.84
N GLU A 222 12.13 -12.33 16.32
CA GLU A 222 12.25 -10.89 16.66
C GLU A 222 11.02 -10.12 16.19
N PHE A 223 10.50 -10.46 14.99
CA PHE A 223 9.27 -9.85 14.49
C PHE A 223 8.07 -10.19 15.38
N GLY A 224 7.95 -11.44 15.86
CA GLY A 224 6.92 -11.83 16.82
C GLY A 224 6.95 -10.99 18.11
N VAL A 225 8.12 -10.87 18.72
CA VAL A 225 8.31 -10.01 19.93
C VAL A 225 7.96 -8.55 19.63
N PHE A 226 8.34 -8.05 18.48
CA PHE A 226 8.00 -6.70 18.05
C PHE A 226 6.49 -6.48 17.92
N CYS A 227 5.76 -7.43 17.33
CA CYS A 227 4.30 -7.39 17.21
C CYS A 227 3.61 -7.41 18.59
N GLU A 228 4.05 -8.28 19.51
CA GLU A 228 3.52 -8.32 20.88
C GLU A 228 3.69 -6.97 21.62
N LYS A 229 4.85 -6.33 21.46
CA LYS A 229 5.09 -4.99 22.00
C LYS A 229 4.14 -3.94 21.43
N LEU A 230 3.89 -3.94 20.12
CA LEU A 230 2.96 -3.01 19.49
C LEU A 230 1.51 -3.21 19.97
N ILE A 231 1.08 -4.46 20.14
CA ILE A 231 -0.26 -4.80 20.68
C ILE A 231 -0.38 -4.27 22.11
N GLY A 232 0.64 -4.45 22.95
CA GLY A 232 0.66 -3.93 24.32
C GLY A 232 0.54 -2.41 24.37
N MET A 233 1.19 -1.68 23.45
CA MET A 233 1.12 -0.21 23.38
C MET A 233 -0.25 0.33 22.92
N SER A 234 -1.07 -0.46 22.23
CA SER A 234 -2.39 -0.04 21.78
C SER A 234 -3.48 -0.22 22.84
N SER A 235 -3.14 -0.83 23.96
CA SER A 235 -4.07 -1.12 25.06
C SER A 235 -4.03 -0.08 26.18
N GLU A 236 -3.14 0.91 26.08
CA GLU A 236 -3.04 2.10 26.93
C GLU A 236 -3.67 3.32 26.21
#